data_2d8547bad543c6a4ae1f36f934c810af
#
_entry.id   2d8547bad543c6a4ae1f36f934c810af
#
_cell.length_a   1.000
_cell.length_b   1.000
_cell.length_c   1.000
_cell.angle_alpha   90.00
_cell.angle_beta   90.00
_cell.angle_gamma   90.00
#
_symmetry.space_group_name_H-M   'P 1'
#
loop_
_entity.id
_entity.type
_entity.pdbx_description
1 polymer ?
#
loop_
_entity_poly.entity_id
_entity_poly.type
_entity_poly.pdbx_seq_one_letter_code
_entity_poly.pdbx_strand_id
1 'polypeptide(L)'
;TGPKSKIARKFGEPIFGPDKVLSKKNYPPGQHGNSRRKKTSEYGIQLREKQKAKYTYGVLEKQFRIIFEKASRSKGITGEVLLQLLEVRLDNLVFRLGLAPTRDAARQLVSHRHIVVDGKVVNIPSYSVKPGQVIGVREKAKSLEVITDALAGFNHSKYPWIEWDQTTL
;
A
#
# COMPACT_ATOMS: atom_id res chain seq x y z
N THR A 1 7.76 -7.26 -10.35
CA THR A 1 8.40 -5.95 -10.28
C THR A 1 8.65 -5.40 -11.68
N GLY A 2 8.71 -4.10 -11.82
CA GLY A 2 8.91 -3.41 -13.09
C GLY A 2 8.68 -1.91 -12.89
N PRO A 3 8.84 -1.09 -13.95
CA PRO A 3 8.59 0.34 -13.85
C PRO A 3 7.17 0.63 -13.40
N LYS A 4 7.01 1.41 -12.34
CA LYS A 4 5.71 1.73 -11.73
C LYS A 4 4.74 2.39 -12.70
N SER A 5 5.22 3.32 -13.52
CA SER A 5 4.41 3.96 -14.56
C SER A 5 3.88 2.98 -15.61
N LYS A 6 4.65 1.95 -15.95
CA LYS A 6 4.21 0.90 -16.87
C LYS A 6 3.06 0.08 -16.28
N ILE A 7 3.16 -0.24 -14.98
CA ILE A 7 2.10 -0.96 -14.26
C ILE A 7 0.85 -0.09 -14.13
N ALA A 8 1.00 1.18 -13.76
CA ALA A 8 -0.12 2.12 -13.67
C ALA A 8 -0.84 2.30 -15.01
N ARG A 9 -0.09 2.39 -16.12
CA ARG A 9 -0.66 2.46 -17.48
C ARG A 9 -1.45 1.21 -17.86
N LYS A 10 -1.02 0.03 -17.40
CA LYS A 10 -1.76 -1.22 -17.63
C LYS A 10 -3.16 -1.16 -17.02
N PHE A 11 -3.29 -0.57 -15.84
CA PHE A 11 -4.58 -0.42 -15.15
C PHE A 11 -5.33 0.88 -15.51
N GLY A 12 -4.65 1.83 -16.16
CA GLY A 12 -5.24 3.12 -16.51
C GLY A 12 -5.53 4.01 -15.30
N GLU A 13 -4.95 3.73 -14.14
CA GLU A 13 -5.17 4.44 -12.88
C GLU A 13 -3.84 4.69 -12.16
N PRO A 14 -3.70 5.83 -11.44
CA PRO A 14 -2.48 6.17 -10.70
C PRO A 14 -2.42 5.41 -9.36
N ILE A 15 -2.32 4.09 -9.39
CA ILE A 15 -2.32 3.22 -8.20
C ILE A 15 -1.13 3.44 -7.26
N PHE A 16 -0.04 4.02 -7.76
CA PHE A 16 1.16 4.34 -6.97
C PHE A 16 1.26 5.83 -6.60
N GLY A 17 0.22 6.61 -6.86
CA GLY A 17 0.20 8.06 -6.69
C GLY A 17 0.30 8.82 -8.01
N PRO A 18 0.40 10.16 -7.96
CA PRO A 18 0.45 10.99 -9.16
C PRO A 18 1.53 10.56 -10.14
N ASP A 19 1.18 10.38 -11.41
CA ASP A 19 2.09 9.88 -12.44
C ASP A 19 1.99 10.75 -13.71
N LYS A 20 3.07 11.48 -13.98
CA LYS A 20 3.18 12.35 -15.17
C LYS A 20 3.17 11.56 -16.48
N VAL A 21 3.69 10.34 -16.46
CA VAL A 21 3.73 9.48 -17.66
C VAL A 21 2.32 8.98 -17.99
N LEU A 22 1.54 8.59 -16.98
CA LEU A 22 0.15 8.19 -17.16
C LEU A 22 -0.70 9.33 -17.72
N SER A 23 -0.50 10.56 -17.25
CA SER A 23 -1.22 11.74 -17.74
C SER A 23 -0.94 12.02 -19.23
N LYS A 24 0.31 11.79 -19.66
CA LYS A 24 0.70 12.00 -21.07
C LYS A 24 0.33 10.84 -21.99
N LYS A 25 0.41 9.63 -21.48
CA LYS A 25 0.21 8.38 -22.23
C LYS A 25 -0.89 7.54 -21.57
N ASN A 26 -2.13 7.98 -21.73
CA ASN A 26 -3.29 7.32 -21.14
C ASN A 26 -3.75 6.09 -21.97
N TYR A 27 -2.81 5.21 -22.28
CA TYR A 27 -3.05 3.95 -23.00
C TYR A 27 -2.14 2.86 -22.43
N PRO A 28 -2.49 1.56 -22.58
CA PRO A 28 -1.67 0.46 -22.09
C PRO A 28 -0.24 0.49 -22.66
N PRO A 29 0.76 0.02 -21.91
CA PRO A 29 2.13 -0.05 -22.40
C PRO A 29 2.27 -1.14 -23.49
N GLY A 30 3.35 -1.03 -24.27
CA GLY A 30 3.68 -2.02 -25.29
C GLY A 30 3.43 -1.51 -26.70
N GLN A 31 3.82 -2.32 -27.67
CA GLN A 31 3.77 -2.01 -29.10
C GLN A 31 2.32 -1.77 -29.60
N HIS A 32 1.36 -2.45 -29.02
CA HIS A 32 -0.06 -2.40 -29.41
C HIS A 32 -0.93 -1.58 -28.43
N GLY A 33 -0.35 -0.71 -27.64
CA GLY A 33 -1.08 0.10 -26.66
C GLY A 33 -2.17 0.97 -27.25
N ASN A 34 -1.99 1.48 -28.46
CA ASN A 34 -2.94 2.32 -29.20
C ASN A 34 -3.87 1.52 -30.13
N SER A 35 -3.73 0.19 -30.20
CA SER A 35 -4.60 -0.60 -31.06
C SER A 35 -6.01 -0.74 -30.49
N ARG A 36 -6.98 -1.09 -31.37
CA ARG A 36 -8.37 -1.31 -30.95
C ARG A 36 -8.44 -2.38 -29.88
N ARG A 37 -9.01 -2.04 -28.72
CA ARG A 37 -9.18 -2.96 -27.61
C ARG A 37 -10.23 -4.00 -27.92
N LYS A 38 -9.92 -5.27 -27.68
CA LYS A 38 -10.91 -6.34 -27.69
C LYS A 38 -11.75 -6.27 -26.43
N LYS A 39 -13.01 -6.72 -26.52
CA LYS A 39 -13.86 -6.85 -25.33
C LYS A 39 -13.21 -7.79 -24.31
N THR A 40 -13.06 -7.33 -23.08
CA THR A 40 -12.50 -8.12 -22.01
C THR A 40 -13.54 -9.10 -21.47
N SER A 41 -13.18 -10.36 -21.28
CA SER A 41 -14.04 -11.36 -20.65
C SER A 41 -14.25 -11.02 -19.17
N GLU A 42 -15.31 -11.56 -18.56
CA GLU A 42 -15.57 -11.40 -17.12
C GLU A 42 -14.41 -11.91 -16.27
N TYR A 43 -13.83 -13.06 -16.62
CA TYR A 43 -12.62 -13.56 -15.98
C TYR A 43 -11.47 -12.55 -16.05
N GLY A 44 -11.25 -11.92 -17.19
CA GLY A 44 -10.22 -10.89 -17.37
C GLY A 44 -10.45 -9.66 -16.51
N ILE A 45 -11.69 -9.24 -16.32
CA ILE A 45 -12.06 -8.12 -15.45
C ILE A 45 -11.75 -8.46 -13.98
N GLN A 46 -12.15 -9.64 -13.51
CA GLN A 46 -11.89 -10.10 -12.16
C GLN A 46 -10.40 -10.26 -11.87
N LEU A 47 -9.66 -10.83 -12.82
CA LEU A 47 -8.20 -10.94 -12.73
C LEU A 47 -7.52 -9.57 -12.63
N ARG A 48 -7.98 -8.62 -13.43
CA ARG A 48 -7.47 -7.25 -13.43
C ARG A 48 -7.66 -6.57 -12.06
N GLU A 49 -8.83 -6.68 -11.45
CA GLU A 49 -9.12 -6.10 -10.13
C GLU A 49 -8.26 -6.75 -9.03
N LYS A 50 -8.10 -8.06 -9.06
CA LYS A 50 -7.19 -8.78 -8.17
C LYS A 50 -5.75 -8.28 -8.31
N GLN A 51 -5.24 -8.18 -9.54
CA GLN A 51 -3.89 -7.74 -9.82
C GLN A 51 -3.67 -6.28 -9.40
N LYS A 52 -4.66 -5.43 -9.62
CA LYS A 52 -4.64 -4.04 -9.18
C LYS A 52 -4.49 -3.92 -7.66
N ALA A 53 -5.28 -4.65 -6.89
CA ALA A 53 -5.16 -4.68 -5.43
C ALA A 53 -3.76 -5.18 -5.00
N LYS A 54 -3.29 -6.25 -5.59
CA LYS A 54 -1.97 -6.82 -5.29
C LYS A 54 -0.84 -5.81 -5.53
N TYR A 55 -0.84 -5.14 -6.66
CA TYR A 55 0.18 -4.13 -6.98
C TYR A 55 0.06 -2.87 -6.12
N THR A 56 -1.15 -2.44 -5.83
CA THR A 56 -1.39 -1.27 -4.97
C THR A 56 -0.77 -1.45 -3.59
N TYR A 57 -0.98 -2.61 -2.97
CA TYR A 57 -0.43 -2.90 -1.64
C TYR A 57 1.00 -3.47 -1.66
N GLY A 58 1.56 -3.74 -2.83
CA GLY A 58 2.91 -4.28 -2.97
C GLY A 58 3.07 -5.71 -2.44
N VAL A 59 2.03 -6.50 -2.46
CA VAL A 59 2.01 -7.89 -1.95
C VAL A 59 2.32 -8.86 -3.08
N LEU A 60 3.18 -9.85 -2.82
CA LEU A 60 3.49 -10.92 -3.77
C LEU A 60 2.33 -11.92 -3.87
N GLU A 61 2.24 -12.62 -5.00
CA GLU A 61 1.13 -13.55 -5.30
C GLU A 61 0.90 -14.60 -4.21
N LYS A 62 1.96 -15.21 -3.70
CA LYS A 62 1.87 -16.21 -2.62
C LYS A 62 1.25 -15.63 -1.35
N GLN A 63 1.71 -14.47 -0.93
CA GLN A 63 1.18 -13.77 0.24
C GLN A 63 -0.27 -13.31 0.02
N PHE A 64 -0.58 -12.81 -1.15
CA PHE A 64 -1.94 -12.41 -1.50
C PHE A 64 -2.91 -13.59 -1.42
N ARG A 65 -2.51 -14.76 -1.92
CA ARG A 65 -3.31 -15.99 -1.83
C ARG A 65 -3.59 -16.38 -0.38
N ILE A 66 -2.59 -16.33 0.50
CA ILE A 66 -2.76 -16.63 1.93
C ILE A 66 -3.76 -15.68 2.57
N ILE A 67 -3.67 -14.39 2.28
CA ILE A 67 -4.58 -13.38 2.80
C ILE A 67 -5.99 -13.60 2.26
N PHE A 68 -6.13 -13.93 0.98
CA PHE A 68 -7.42 -14.24 0.37
C PHE A 68 -8.09 -15.47 0.99
N GLU A 69 -7.35 -16.56 1.20
CA GLU A 69 -7.86 -17.75 1.87
C GLU A 69 -8.32 -17.46 3.30
N LYS A 70 -7.58 -16.65 4.03
CA LYS A 70 -7.95 -16.20 5.36
C LYS A 70 -9.24 -15.37 5.33
N ALA A 71 -9.37 -14.46 4.36
CA ALA A 71 -10.57 -13.65 4.17
C ALA A 71 -11.79 -14.50 3.83
N SER A 72 -11.65 -15.51 2.97
CA SER A 72 -12.75 -16.39 2.57
C SER A 72 -13.28 -17.26 3.70
N ARG A 73 -12.45 -17.60 4.68
CA ARG A 73 -12.83 -18.35 5.88
C ARG A 73 -13.42 -17.49 6.98
N SER A 74 -13.27 -16.17 6.89
CA SER A 74 -13.77 -15.22 7.88
C SER A 74 -15.26 -14.93 7.66
N LYS A 75 -15.95 -14.54 8.72
CA LYS A 75 -17.33 -14.04 8.62
C LYS A 75 -17.36 -12.70 7.90
N GLY A 76 -18.35 -12.50 7.05
CA GLY A 76 -18.55 -11.27 6.30
C GLY A 76 -18.27 -11.41 4.80
N ILE A 77 -18.32 -10.30 4.08
CA ILE A 77 -18.09 -10.24 2.64
C ILE A 77 -16.58 -10.40 2.39
N THR A 78 -16.18 -11.43 1.64
CA THR A 78 -14.78 -11.78 1.39
C THR A 78 -13.95 -10.62 0.86
N GLY A 79 -14.49 -9.82 -0.08
CA GLY A 79 -13.79 -8.66 -0.63
C GLY A 79 -13.50 -7.56 0.40
N GLU A 80 -14.45 -7.29 1.29
CA GLU A 80 -14.28 -6.31 2.37
C GLU A 80 -13.26 -6.79 3.41
N VAL A 81 -13.36 -8.06 3.82
CA VAL A 81 -12.41 -8.67 4.77
C VAL A 81 -11.01 -8.71 4.18
N LEU A 82 -10.88 -9.01 2.89
CA LEU A 82 -9.59 -8.97 2.17
C LEU A 82 -8.95 -7.59 2.23
N LEU A 83 -9.71 -6.54 1.93
CA LEU A 83 -9.22 -5.16 2.01
C LEU A 83 -8.84 -4.77 3.44
N GLN A 84 -9.62 -5.17 4.43
CA GLN A 84 -9.30 -4.95 5.84
C GLN A 84 -7.98 -5.63 6.24
N LEU A 85 -7.76 -6.87 5.82
CA LEU A 85 -6.52 -7.59 6.09
C LEU A 85 -5.31 -6.96 5.41
N LEU A 86 -5.47 -6.40 4.22
CA LEU A 86 -4.42 -5.66 3.53
C LEU A 86 -4.14 -4.31 4.21
N GLU A 87 -5.17 -3.61 4.66
CA GLU A 87 -5.04 -2.29 5.30
C GLU A 87 -4.37 -2.37 6.69
N VAL A 88 -4.53 -3.46 7.44
CA VAL A 88 -3.92 -3.60 8.78
C VAL A 88 -2.45 -4.04 8.76
N ARG A 89 -1.87 -4.25 7.60
CA ARG A 89 -0.44 -4.53 7.49
C ARG A 89 0.37 -3.34 7.99
N LEU A 90 1.44 -3.62 8.72
CA LEU A 90 2.28 -2.55 9.30
C LEU A 90 2.90 -1.64 8.24
N ASP A 91 3.39 -2.20 7.12
CA ASP A 91 3.94 -1.43 6.01
C ASP A 91 2.91 -0.46 5.41
N ASN A 92 1.68 -0.93 5.21
CA ASN A 92 0.59 -0.09 4.72
C ASN A 92 0.23 1.02 5.72
N LEU A 93 0.14 0.70 7.00
CA LEU A 93 -0.20 1.70 8.04
C LEU A 93 0.89 2.75 8.20
N VAL A 94 2.16 2.38 8.12
CA VAL A 94 3.29 3.33 8.12
C VAL A 94 3.17 4.30 6.93
N PHE A 95 2.81 3.80 5.76
CA PHE A 95 2.53 4.65 4.59
C PHE A 95 1.29 5.55 4.82
N ARG A 96 0.19 5.01 5.34
CA ARG A 96 -1.04 5.76 5.62
C ARG A 96 -0.85 6.83 6.69
N LEU A 97 0.04 6.61 7.65
CA LEU A 97 0.42 7.61 8.67
C LEU A 97 1.27 8.75 8.10
N GLY A 98 1.76 8.63 6.88
CA GLY A 98 2.59 9.65 6.26
C GLY A 98 4.05 9.62 6.67
N LEU A 99 4.51 8.57 7.34
CA LEU A 99 5.92 8.39 7.73
C LEU A 99 6.83 8.08 6.55
N ALA A 100 6.28 7.65 5.43
CA ALA A 100 7.01 7.35 4.21
C ALA A 100 6.23 7.82 2.97
N PRO A 101 6.92 8.26 1.90
CA PRO A 101 6.26 8.77 0.71
C PRO A 101 5.61 7.67 -0.15
N THR A 102 6.07 6.43 -0.01
CA THR A 102 5.55 5.27 -0.76
C THR A 102 5.44 4.05 0.15
N ARG A 103 4.66 3.04 -0.27
CA ARG A 103 4.59 1.76 0.45
C ARG A 103 5.93 1.03 0.45
N ASP A 104 6.71 1.13 -0.62
CA ASP A 104 8.06 0.54 -0.68
C ASP A 104 9.00 1.19 0.35
N ALA A 105 8.97 2.52 0.48
CA ALA A 105 9.72 3.24 1.49
C ALA A 105 9.26 2.88 2.92
N ALA A 106 7.95 2.74 3.13
CA ALA A 106 7.38 2.29 4.40
C ALA A 106 7.85 0.89 4.77
N ARG A 107 7.86 -0.02 3.81
CA ARG A 107 8.36 -1.38 3.98
C ARG A 107 9.85 -1.39 4.37
N GLN A 108 10.65 -0.54 3.77
CA GLN A 108 12.06 -0.39 4.13
C GLN A 108 12.23 0.14 5.55
N LEU A 109 11.46 1.14 5.96
CA LEU A 109 11.49 1.67 7.33
C LEU A 109 11.17 0.58 8.36
N VAL A 110 10.16 -0.23 8.11
CA VAL A 110 9.80 -1.36 8.98
C VAL A 110 10.93 -2.40 9.03
N SER A 111 11.43 -2.82 7.86
CA SER A 111 12.49 -3.83 7.76
C SER A 111 13.81 -3.38 8.41
N HIS A 112 14.11 -2.09 8.37
CA HIS A 112 15.30 -1.50 8.97
C HIS A 112 15.14 -1.17 10.46
N ARG A 113 14.06 -1.65 11.10
CA ARG A 113 13.84 -1.52 12.56
C ARG A 113 13.65 -0.08 13.04
N HIS A 114 13.07 0.77 12.22
CA HIS A 114 12.78 2.16 12.59
C HIS A 114 11.39 2.35 13.22
N ILE A 115 10.53 1.34 13.15
CA ILE A 115 9.13 1.39 13.58
C ILE A 115 8.93 0.58 14.85
N VAL A 116 8.16 1.13 15.78
CA VAL A 116 7.72 0.47 17.01
C VAL A 116 6.21 0.31 17.04
N VAL A 117 5.74 -0.76 17.65
CA VAL A 117 4.32 -1.01 17.91
C VAL A 117 4.18 -1.26 19.41
N ASP A 118 3.37 -0.44 20.09
CA ASP A 118 3.25 -0.46 21.55
C ASP A 118 4.60 -0.40 22.28
N GLY A 119 5.52 0.41 21.76
CA GLY A 119 6.86 0.61 22.33
C GLY A 119 7.89 -0.47 22.01
N LYS A 120 7.52 -1.51 21.28
CA LYS A 120 8.41 -2.61 20.85
C LYS A 120 8.75 -2.50 19.38
N VAL A 121 10.02 -2.69 19.03
CA VAL A 121 10.47 -2.71 17.63
C VAL A 121 9.88 -3.92 16.90
N VAL A 122 9.18 -3.63 15.80
CA VAL A 122 8.64 -4.64 14.89
C VAL A 122 9.27 -4.44 13.52
N ASN A 123 9.96 -5.46 13.01
CA ASN A 123 10.66 -5.41 11.72
C ASN A 123 10.01 -6.27 10.63
N ILE A 124 8.78 -6.70 10.84
CA ILE A 124 8.02 -7.54 9.91
C ILE A 124 6.98 -6.67 9.20
N PRO A 125 7.14 -6.36 7.90
CA PRO A 125 6.19 -5.53 7.16
C PRO A 125 4.77 -6.08 7.10
N SER A 126 4.63 -7.41 7.11
CA SER A 126 3.33 -8.10 7.07
C SER A 126 2.64 -8.22 8.44
N TYR A 127 3.25 -7.69 9.50
CA TYR A 127 2.66 -7.71 10.83
C TYR A 127 1.24 -7.11 10.81
N SER A 128 0.28 -7.85 11.34
CA SER A 128 -1.12 -7.40 11.42
C SER A 128 -1.32 -6.58 12.68
N VAL A 129 -1.52 -5.29 12.52
CA VAL A 129 -1.80 -4.37 13.62
C VAL A 129 -3.26 -4.47 14.02
N LYS A 130 -3.52 -4.58 15.32
CA LYS A 130 -4.88 -4.63 15.88
C LYS A 130 -5.37 -3.24 16.27
N PRO A 131 -6.68 -2.98 16.23
CA PRO A 131 -7.25 -1.73 16.75
C PRO A 131 -6.79 -1.48 18.19
N GLY A 132 -6.43 -0.24 18.50
CA GLY A 132 -5.93 0.16 19.81
C GLY A 132 -4.40 0.06 19.97
N GLN A 133 -3.69 -0.58 19.06
CA GLN A 133 -2.23 -0.56 19.07
C GLN A 133 -1.68 0.77 18.58
N VAL A 134 -0.59 1.23 19.19
CA VAL A 134 0.05 2.50 18.87
C VAL A 134 1.31 2.25 18.04
N ILE A 135 1.36 2.83 16.85
CA ILE A 135 2.50 2.79 15.96
C ILE A 135 3.34 4.05 16.17
N GLY A 136 4.63 3.89 16.38
CA GLY A 136 5.54 5.00 16.57
C GLY A 136 6.85 4.80 15.82
N VAL A 137 7.71 5.81 15.91
CA VAL A 137 9.06 5.80 15.33
C VAL A 137 10.06 5.62 16.47
N ARG A 138 11.04 4.74 16.24
CA ARG A 138 12.15 4.55 17.20
C ARG A 138 12.90 5.86 17.40
N GLU A 139 13.29 6.18 18.64
CA GLU A 139 13.95 7.45 18.98
C GLU A 139 15.13 7.79 18.05
N LYS A 140 15.98 6.82 17.78
CA LYS A 140 17.15 7.00 16.88
C LYS A 140 16.76 7.31 15.44
N ALA A 141 15.55 7.01 15.03
CA ALA A 141 15.06 7.18 13.67
C ALA A 141 14.21 8.45 13.47
N LYS A 142 13.83 9.15 14.52
CA LYS A 142 12.99 10.36 14.45
C LYS A 142 13.61 11.49 13.62
N SER A 143 14.94 11.56 13.56
CA SER A 143 15.69 12.55 12.79
C SER A 143 15.95 12.17 11.34
N LEU A 144 15.49 11.00 10.87
CA LEU A 144 15.67 10.60 9.49
C LEU A 144 14.96 11.56 8.52
N GLU A 145 15.72 12.07 7.57
CA GLU A 145 15.23 13.01 6.55
C GLU A 145 14.02 12.47 5.78
N VAL A 146 14.02 11.19 5.46
CA VAL A 146 12.90 10.54 4.77
C VAL A 146 11.59 10.69 5.55
N ILE A 147 11.63 10.54 6.87
CA ILE A 147 10.46 10.65 7.74
C ILE A 147 10.02 12.10 7.89
N THR A 148 10.96 13.00 8.14
CA THR A 148 10.67 14.43 8.33
C THR A 148 10.10 15.06 7.06
N ASP A 149 10.67 14.74 5.90
CA ASP A 149 10.19 15.24 4.60
C ASP A 149 8.81 14.69 4.24
N ALA A 150 8.57 13.41 4.51
CA ALA A 150 7.27 12.79 4.26
C ALA A 150 6.16 13.42 5.14
N LEU A 151 6.44 13.66 6.41
CA LEU A 151 5.49 14.27 7.35
C LEU A 151 5.17 15.73 7.01
N ALA A 152 6.14 16.48 6.49
CA ALA A 152 5.96 17.89 6.16
C ALA A 152 4.88 18.12 5.09
N GLY A 153 4.70 17.21 4.15
CA GLY A 153 3.73 17.30 3.06
C GLY A 153 2.45 16.49 3.27
N PHE A 154 2.25 15.89 4.44
CA PHE A 154 1.15 14.96 4.66
C PHE A 154 -0.06 15.59 5.35
N ASN A 155 -1.26 15.26 4.85
CA ASN A 155 -2.53 15.64 5.48
C ASN A 155 -3.02 14.53 6.42
N HIS A 156 -2.87 14.71 7.72
CA HIS A 156 -3.21 13.72 8.74
C HIS A 156 -4.73 13.49 8.93
N SER A 157 -5.57 14.36 8.39
CA SER A 157 -7.03 14.19 8.41
C SER A 157 -7.58 13.32 7.29
N LYS A 158 -6.74 12.87 6.37
CA LYS A 158 -7.15 12.12 5.17
C LYS A 158 -7.79 10.77 5.49
N TYR A 159 -7.39 10.14 6.57
CA TYR A 159 -7.86 8.81 6.96
C TYR A 159 -8.52 8.85 8.34
N PRO A 160 -9.88 8.88 8.43
CA PRO A 160 -10.59 9.05 9.68
C PRO A 160 -10.45 7.87 10.67
N TRP A 161 -10.06 6.68 10.19
CA TRP A 161 -9.84 5.51 11.05
C TRP A 161 -8.47 5.48 11.73
N ILE A 162 -7.59 6.46 11.43
CA ILE A 162 -6.26 6.59 12.02
C ILE A 162 -6.22 7.89 12.83
N GLU A 163 -5.91 7.77 14.13
CA GLU A 163 -5.64 8.91 14.98
C GLU A 163 -4.17 9.29 14.93
N TRP A 164 -3.89 10.56 14.77
CA TRP A 164 -2.54 11.11 14.70
C TRP A 164 -2.24 11.97 15.93
N ASP A 165 -1.13 11.67 16.63
CA ASP A 165 -0.62 12.46 17.74
C ASP A 165 0.76 13.05 17.41
N GLN A 166 0.80 14.37 17.23
CA GLN A 166 2.03 15.10 16.92
C GLN A 166 2.98 15.21 18.13
N THR A 167 2.46 15.10 19.34
CA THR A 167 3.25 15.39 20.55
C THR A 167 4.16 14.23 20.96
N THR A 168 3.90 13.02 20.45
CA THR A 168 4.61 11.79 20.82
C THR A 168 5.62 11.31 19.76
N LEU A 169 5.76 12.03 18.69
CA LEU A 169 6.78 11.74 17.67
C LEU A 169 8.16 12.19 18.08
#